data_6970c34307e8cd397258ed77aa1aa83e
#
_entry.id   6970c34307e8cd397258ed77aa1aa83e
#
_cell.length_a   1.000
_cell.length_b   1.000
_cell.length_c   1.000
_cell.angle_alpha   90.00
_cell.angle_beta   90.00
_cell.angle_gamma   90.00
#
_symmetry.space_group_name_H-M   'P 1'
#
loop_
_entity.id
_entity.type
_entity.pdbx_description
1 polymer ?
#
loop_
_entity_poly.entity_id
_entity_poly.type
_entity_poly.pdbx_seq_one_letter_code
_entity_poly.pdbx_strand_id
1 'polypeptide(L)'
;LLNNLYDVLYDRENVYESMEEFLIAIKKKSALTFSVDNNIRDYNIDGANEKDSIIIEKNGWGYIKLDVQCEAPFIKMKRGIITSDDFIGDVYELDYIIDDKLLHAGNNYAYIIISSYSHQEVIEITINGKEIVNDSGFDEHREIRTAKSRLTAEYLQFRMKRITKQE
;
A
#
# COMPACT_ATOMS: atom_id res chain seq x y z
N LEU A 1 34.46 -11.32 -15.13
CA LEU A 1 33.14 -10.66 -14.99
C LEU A 1 32.21 -11.48 -14.08
N LEU A 2 32.04 -12.79 -14.32
CA LEU A 2 31.21 -13.69 -13.50
C LEU A 2 31.76 -13.87 -12.07
N ASN A 3 33.08 -13.99 -11.89
CA ASN A 3 33.68 -14.12 -10.56
C ASN A 3 33.44 -12.86 -9.71
N ASN A 4 33.58 -11.67 -10.29
CA ASN A 4 33.31 -10.42 -9.59
C ASN A 4 31.81 -10.28 -9.19
N LEU A 5 30.89 -10.78 -10.04
CA LEU A 5 29.47 -10.80 -9.73
C LEU A 5 29.15 -11.76 -8.58
N TYR A 6 29.78 -12.95 -8.59
CA TYR A 6 29.63 -13.93 -7.53
C TYR A 6 30.15 -13.39 -6.18
N ASP A 7 31.31 -12.77 -6.16
CA ASP A 7 31.93 -12.21 -4.94
C ASP A 7 31.05 -11.10 -4.34
N VAL A 8 30.51 -10.20 -5.16
CA VAL A 8 29.60 -9.12 -4.71
C VAL A 8 28.28 -9.65 -4.15
N LEU A 9 27.75 -10.74 -4.70
CA LEU A 9 26.49 -11.33 -4.24
C LEU A 9 26.68 -12.25 -3.04
N TYR A 10 27.85 -12.86 -2.89
CA TYR A 10 28.15 -13.76 -1.77
C TYR A 10 28.28 -13.03 -0.42
N ASP A 11 28.71 -11.79 -0.42
CA ASP A 11 28.90 -10.98 0.79
C ASP A 11 27.59 -10.37 1.34
N ARG A 12 26.44 -10.66 0.75
CA ARG A 12 25.16 -10.16 1.25
C ARG A 12 24.60 -11.04 2.38
N GLU A 13 23.87 -10.40 3.29
CA GLU A 13 23.26 -11.06 4.46
C GLU A 13 22.26 -12.17 4.08
N ASN A 14 21.59 -12.05 2.92
CA ASN A 14 20.59 -13.01 2.46
C ASN A 14 21.13 -13.85 1.29
N VAL A 15 21.60 -15.04 1.61
CA VAL A 15 22.16 -15.99 0.63
C VAL A 15 21.14 -16.41 -0.44
N TYR A 16 19.86 -16.57 -0.07
CA TYR A 16 18.83 -16.99 -1.03
C TYR A 16 18.53 -15.91 -2.06
N GLU A 17 18.43 -14.65 -1.63
CA GLU A 17 18.25 -13.49 -2.50
C GLU A 17 19.42 -13.33 -3.46
N SER A 18 20.64 -13.47 -2.93
CA SER A 18 21.88 -13.40 -3.73
C SER A 18 21.96 -14.51 -4.76
N MET A 19 21.55 -15.72 -4.41
CA MET A 19 21.52 -16.86 -5.33
C MET A 19 20.48 -16.65 -6.45
N GLU A 20 19.30 -16.12 -6.14
CA GLU A 20 18.29 -15.79 -7.14
C GLU A 20 18.81 -14.73 -8.11
N GLU A 21 19.34 -13.62 -7.60
CA GLU A 21 19.92 -12.56 -8.44
C GLU A 21 21.05 -13.09 -9.34
N PHE A 22 21.89 -13.96 -8.81
CA PHE A 22 22.95 -14.58 -9.60
C PHE A 22 22.40 -15.44 -10.74
N LEU A 23 21.42 -16.31 -10.46
CA LEU A 23 20.81 -17.17 -11.48
C LEU A 23 20.11 -16.35 -12.58
N ILE A 24 19.47 -15.24 -12.20
CA ILE A 24 18.84 -14.31 -13.14
C ILE A 24 19.90 -13.62 -14.00
N ALA A 25 20.99 -13.12 -13.37
CA ALA A 25 22.07 -12.41 -14.07
C ALA A 25 22.76 -13.28 -15.11
N ILE A 26 22.96 -14.57 -14.82
CA ILE A 26 23.53 -15.54 -15.78
C ILE A 26 22.50 -16.15 -16.75
N LYS A 27 21.26 -15.64 -16.73
CA LYS A 27 20.13 -16.08 -17.59
C LYS A 27 19.79 -17.58 -17.47
N LYS A 28 20.01 -18.15 -16.29
CA LYS A 28 19.60 -19.54 -16.00
C LYS A 28 18.21 -19.61 -15.38
N LYS A 29 17.69 -18.46 -14.93
CA LYS A 29 16.38 -18.31 -14.35
C LYS A 29 15.75 -16.99 -14.78
N SER A 30 14.43 -16.97 -14.92
CA SER A 30 13.66 -15.72 -15.07
C SER A 30 13.36 -15.12 -13.70
N ALA A 31 13.27 -13.81 -13.62
CA ALA A 31 12.83 -13.14 -12.40
C ALA A 31 11.44 -13.62 -12.00
N LEU A 32 11.25 -13.84 -10.70
CA LEU A 32 9.92 -14.14 -10.17
C LEU A 32 9.06 -12.89 -10.24
N THR A 33 7.83 -13.08 -10.66
CA THR A 33 6.76 -12.09 -10.60
C THR A 33 5.68 -12.57 -9.63
N PHE A 34 4.80 -11.66 -9.26
CA PHE A 34 3.61 -11.99 -8.48
C PHE A 34 2.42 -11.22 -9.05
N SER A 35 1.25 -11.64 -8.70
CA SER A 35 0.00 -10.96 -9.01
C SER A 35 -0.86 -10.89 -7.76
N VAL A 36 -1.82 -9.98 -7.76
CA VAL A 36 -2.82 -9.83 -6.71
C VAL A 36 -4.21 -10.12 -7.28
N ASP A 37 -5.13 -10.56 -6.44
CA ASP A 37 -6.49 -10.94 -6.83
C ASP A 37 -7.30 -9.76 -7.38
N ASN A 38 -7.17 -8.58 -6.75
CA ASN A 38 -7.87 -7.38 -7.19
C ASN A 38 -7.10 -6.11 -6.80
N ASN A 39 -6.87 -5.25 -7.77
CA ASN A 39 -6.13 -3.98 -7.60
C ASN A 39 -7.02 -2.80 -7.22
N ILE A 40 -8.36 -2.94 -7.26
CA ILE A 40 -9.30 -1.88 -6.90
C ILE A 40 -10.29 -2.43 -5.89
N ARG A 41 -10.40 -1.78 -4.73
CA ARG A 41 -11.26 -2.19 -3.64
C ARG A 41 -12.08 -1.03 -3.12
N ASP A 42 -13.39 -1.21 -3.04
CA ASP A 42 -14.34 -0.21 -2.59
C ASP A 42 -15.09 -0.71 -1.35
N TYR A 43 -15.08 0.11 -0.29
CA TYR A 43 -15.73 -0.21 0.98
C TYR A 43 -16.74 0.88 1.37
N ASN A 44 -17.83 0.43 2.00
CA ASN A 44 -18.78 1.29 2.68
C ASN A 44 -18.78 0.91 4.15
N ILE A 45 -18.17 1.72 5.01
CA ILE A 45 -18.00 1.43 6.43
C ILE A 45 -19.01 2.23 7.25
N ASP A 46 -19.71 1.52 8.13
CA ASP A 46 -20.81 2.02 8.94
C ASP A 46 -20.55 1.83 10.44
N GLY A 47 -19.45 2.46 10.93
CA GLY A 47 -19.14 2.50 12.36
C GLY A 47 -18.54 1.22 12.95
N ALA A 48 -17.98 0.34 12.13
CA ALA A 48 -17.25 -0.84 12.58
C ALA A 48 -15.98 -1.04 11.76
N ASN A 49 -14.94 -1.57 12.41
CA ASN A 49 -13.71 -1.94 11.71
C ASN A 49 -13.99 -3.05 10.69
N GLU A 50 -13.54 -2.86 9.47
CA GLU A 50 -13.62 -3.86 8.41
C GLU A 50 -12.30 -4.64 8.32
N LYS A 51 -12.41 -5.94 8.06
CA LYS A 51 -11.25 -6.81 7.84
C LYS A 51 -11.36 -7.41 6.46
N ASP A 52 -10.25 -7.36 5.74
CA ASP A 52 -10.17 -7.99 4.42
C ASP A 52 -8.74 -8.50 4.20
N SER A 53 -8.55 -9.23 3.11
CA SER A 53 -7.26 -9.78 2.73
C SER A 53 -6.98 -9.58 1.24
N ILE A 54 -5.69 -9.50 0.91
CA ILE A 54 -5.19 -9.49 -0.47
C ILE A 54 -4.55 -10.85 -0.70
N ILE A 55 -5.02 -11.55 -1.72
CA ILE A 55 -4.41 -12.79 -2.16
C ILE A 55 -3.27 -12.46 -3.11
N ILE A 56 -2.06 -12.83 -2.73
CA ILE A 56 -0.83 -12.65 -3.51
C ILE A 56 -0.43 -14.01 -4.05
N GLU A 57 -0.31 -14.16 -5.36
CA GLU A 57 0.12 -15.37 -6.02
C GLU A 57 1.47 -15.14 -6.72
N LYS A 58 2.49 -15.92 -6.36
CA LYS A 58 3.80 -15.87 -7.03
C LYS A 58 3.80 -16.74 -8.27
N ASN A 59 4.41 -16.27 -9.34
CA ASN A 59 4.50 -16.98 -10.60
C ASN A 59 5.87 -17.67 -10.72
N GLY A 60 5.96 -18.88 -10.19
CA GLY A 60 7.15 -19.72 -10.31
C GLY A 60 7.80 -20.09 -8.97
N TRP A 61 8.85 -20.87 -9.06
CA TRP A 61 9.58 -21.39 -7.91
C TRP A 61 10.82 -20.55 -7.59
N GLY A 62 11.18 -20.46 -6.29
CA GLY A 62 12.39 -19.82 -5.79
C GLY A 62 12.11 -18.79 -4.72
N TYR A 63 13.15 -18.05 -4.36
CA TYR A 63 13.05 -17.03 -3.34
C TYR A 63 12.45 -15.74 -3.89
N ILE A 64 11.44 -15.24 -3.19
CA ILE A 64 10.89 -13.90 -3.39
C ILE A 64 10.81 -13.18 -2.05
N LYS A 65 11.11 -11.89 -2.07
CA LYS A 65 10.89 -10.98 -0.95
C LYS A 65 10.00 -9.85 -1.45
N LEU A 66 8.93 -9.61 -0.74
CA LEU A 66 7.98 -8.55 -1.01
C LEU A 66 8.02 -7.53 0.12
N ASP A 67 8.18 -6.26 -0.22
CA ASP A 67 8.04 -5.14 0.68
C ASP A 67 6.62 -4.58 0.50
N VAL A 68 5.88 -4.46 1.60
CA VAL A 68 4.51 -3.97 1.63
C VAL A 68 4.48 -2.62 2.34
N GLN A 69 3.97 -1.60 1.66
CA GLN A 69 3.90 -0.23 2.17
C GLN A 69 2.49 0.31 2.05
N CYS A 70 2.05 1.05 3.07
CA CYS A 70 0.82 1.82 3.05
C CYS A 70 0.99 3.05 3.95
N GLU A 71 0.75 4.23 3.41
CA GLU A 71 0.89 5.48 4.16
C GLU A 71 -0.41 5.90 4.88
N ALA A 72 -1.54 5.23 4.57
CA ALA A 72 -2.82 5.58 5.14
C ALA A 72 -2.93 5.10 6.60
N PRO A 73 -3.14 6.00 7.58
CA PRO A 73 -3.14 5.64 9.00
C PRO A 73 -4.34 4.76 9.41
N PHE A 74 -5.39 4.75 8.60
CA PHE A 74 -6.58 3.94 8.83
C PHE A 74 -6.45 2.51 8.29
N ILE A 75 -5.40 2.17 7.54
CA ILE A 75 -5.08 0.81 7.11
C ILE A 75 -4.02 0.23 8.05
N LYS A 76 -4.36 -0.86 8.72
CA LYS A 76 -3.44 -1.56 9.62
C LYS A 76 -3.10 -2.93 9.06
N MET A 77 -1.83 -3.16 8.82
CA MET A 77 -1.29 -4.44 8.36
C MET A 77 -0.40 -5.05 9.44
N LYS A 78 -0.35 -6.37 9.50
CA LYS A 78 0.48 -7.07 10.49
C LYS A 78 1.95 -7.13 10.11
N ARG A 79 2.25 -7.11 8.81
CA ARG A 79 3.62 -7.28 8.28
C ARG A 79 3.88 -6.30 7.14
N GLY A 80 5.10 -5.77 7.10
CA GLY A 80 5.63 -4.96 6.01
C GLY A 80 6.58 -5.73 5.08
N ILE A 81 6.98 -6.96 5.45
CA ILE A 81 7.87 -7.81 4.66
C ILE A 81 7.28 -9.22 4.62
N ILE A 82 7.21 -9.79 3.42
CA ILE A 82 6.75 -11.15 3.14
C ILE A 82 7.87 -11.86 2.37
N THR A 83 8.18 -13.08 2.74
CA THR A 83 9.20 -13.89 2.08
C THR A 83 8.62 -15.19 1.55
N SER A 84 9.37 -15.93 0.75
CA SER A 84 8.95 -17.23 0.23
C SER A 84 8.51 -18.20 1.30
N ASP A 85 9.04 -18.10 2.52
CA ASP A 85 8.72 -18.98 3.64
C ASP A 85 7.32 -18.72 4.23
N ASP A 86 6.74 -17.56 3.94
CA ASP A 86 5.39 -17.20 4.37
C ASP A 86 4.31 -17.73 3.43
N PHE A 87 4.68 -18.14 2.20
CA PHE A 87 3.74 -18.65 1.21
C PHE A 87 3.33 -20.11 1.50
N ILE A 88 2.06 -20.40 1.33
CA ILE A 88 1.53 -21.75 1.32
C ILE A 88 1.42 -22.20 -0.15
N GLY A 89 2.39 -22.96 -0.62
CA GLY A 89 2.56 -23.22 -2.05
C GLY A 89 2.97 -21.92 -2.78
N ASP A 90 2.13 -21.47 -3.67
CA ASP A 90 2.38 -20.24 -4.45
C ASP A 90 1.54 -19.05 -3.98
N VAL A 91 0.76 -19.22 -2.91
CA VAL A 91 -0.23 -18.25 -2.44
C VAL A 91 0.13 -17.74 -1.04
N TYR A 92 -0.02 -16.42 -0.84
CA TYR A 92 0.03 -15.75 0.46
C TYR A 92 -1.20 -14.86 0.64
N GLU A 93 -1.80 -14.87 1.82
CA GLU A 93 -2.92 -14.03 2.20
C GLU A 93 -2.45 -12.91 3.12
N LEU A 94 -2.49 -11.68 2.61
CA LEU A 94 -2.11 -10.47 3.34
C LEU A 94 -3.34 -9.86 4.01
N ASP A 95 -3.53 -10.14 5.30
CA ASP A 95 -4.59 -9.54 6.11
C ASP A 95 -4.34 -8.06 6.37
N TYR A 96 -5.38 -7.26 6.28
CA TYR A 96 -5.40 -5.88 6.76
C TYR A 96 -6.73 -5.52 7.43
N ILE A 97 -6.69 -4.45 8.22
CA ILE A 97 -7.84 -3.95 8.96
C ILE A 97 -8.01 -2.48 8.62
N ILE A 98 -9.22 -2.09 8.29
CA ILE A 98 -9.62 -0.70 8.15
C ILE A 98 -10.16 -0.22 9.50
N ASP A 99 -9.49 0.78 10.10
CA ASP A 99 -9.90 1.36 11.37
C ASP A 99 -10.90 2.51 11.12
N ASP A 100 -12.16 2.26 11.42
CA ASP A 100 -13.27 3.20 11.21
C ASP A 100 -13.08 4.53 11.95
N LYS A 101 -12.42 4.50 13.12
CA LYS A 101 -12.18 5.69 13.94
C LYS A 101 -11.24 6.71 13.30
N LEU A 102 -10.45 6.29 12.35
CA LEU A 102 -9.50 7.13 11.64
C LEU A 102 -10.03 7.61 10.29
N LEU A 103 -11.21 7.16 9.88
CA LEU A 103 -11.87 7.61 8.68
C LEU A 103 -12.55 8.98 8.90
N HIS A 104 -12.59 9.77 7.86
CA HIS A 104 -13.44 10.96 7.83
C HIS A 104 -14.73 10.68 7.03
N ALA A 105 -15.74 11.52 7.22
CA ALA A 105 -16.95 11.44 6.43
C ALA A 105 -16.69 11.63 4.94
N GLY A 106 -17.31 10.83 4.11
CA GLY A 106 -17.10 10.79 2.67
C GLY A 106 -15.96 9.86 2.24
N ASN A 107 -15.42 10.08 1.06
CA ASN A 107 -14.42 9.18 0.49
C ASN A 107 -13.04 9.37 1.09
N ASN A 108 -12.48 8.28 1.59
CA ASN A 108 -11.10 8.14 2.04
C ASN A 108 -10.36 7.27 1.02
N TYR A 109 -9.14 7.65 0.66
CA TYR A 109 -8.35 6.94 -0.33
C TYR A 109 -7.06 6.42 0.29
N ALA A 110 -6.69 5.20 -0.07
CA ALA A 110 -5.44 4.59 0.33
C ALA A 110 -4.84 3.78 -0.82
N TYR A 111 -3.52 3.60 -0.76
CA TYR A 111 -2.79 2.74 -1.66
C TYR A 111 -1.97 1.77 -0.83
N ILE A 112 -2.10 0.48 -1.14
CA ILE A 112 -1.17 -0.54 -0.65
C ILE A 112 -0.24 -0.86 -1.82
N ILE A 113 1.05 -0.65 -1.60
CA ILE A 113 2.10 -0.89 -2.58
C ILE A 113 2.83 -2.15 -2.16
N ILE A 114 2.84 -3.15 -3.02
CA ILE A 114 3.57 -4.40 -2.85
C ILE A 114 4.66 -4.43 -3.90
N SER A 115 5.92 -4.51 -3.49
CA SER A 115 7.05 -4.46 -4.39
C SER A 115 8.03 -5.60 -4.16
N SER A 116 8.51 -6.19 -5.24
CA SER A 116 9.67 -7.06 -5.27
C SER A 116 10.83 -6.36 -5.95
N TYR A 117 11.98 -7.03 -6.07
CA TYR A 117 13.13 -6.51 -6.81
C TYR A 117 12.81 -6.10 -8.26
N SER A 118 11.92 -6.82 -8.93
CA SER A 118 11.66 -6.67 -10.38
C SER A 118 10.23 -6.27 -10.74
N HIS A 119 9.30 -6.28 -9.79
CA HIS A 119 7.87 -6.09 -10.04
C HIS A 119 7.19 -5.39 -8.89
N GLN A 120 6.16 -4.60 -9.21
CA GLN A 120 5.37 -3.85 -8.25
C GLN A 120 3.90 -3.93 -8.62
N GLU A 121 3.06 -4.14 -7.61
CA GLU A 121 1.61 -4.03 -7.69
C GLU A 121 1.12 -2.92 -6.77
N VAL A 122 0.11 -2.20 -7.22
CA VAL A 122 -0.54 -1.12 -6.45
C VAL A 122 -2.01 -1.47 -6.30
N ILE A 123 -2.48 -1.51 -5.07
CA ILE A 123 -3.88 -1.75 -4.74
C ILE A 123 -4.49 -0.42 -4.30
N GLU A 124 -5.48 0.04 -5.05
CA GLU A 124 -6.25 1.25 -4.75
C GLU A 124 -7.43 0.89 -3.85
N ILE A 125 -7.55 1.59 -2.74
CA ILE A 125 -8.63 1.38 -1.77
C ILE A 125 -9.41 2.67 -1.63
N THR A 126 -10.71 2.61 -1.93
CA THR A 126 -11.65 3.70 -1.69
C THR A 126 -12.60 3.29 -0.58
N ILE A 127 -12.71 4.13 0.45
CA ILE A 127 -13.56 3.84 1.60
C ILE A 127 -14.53 5.00 1.78
N ASN A 128 -15.81 4.73 1.66
CA ASN A 128 -16.85 5.69 2.01
C ASN A 128 -17.18 5.54 3.50
N GLY A 129 -16.66 6.48 4.29
CA GLY A 129 -16.96 6.60 5.72
C GLY A 129 -18.25 7.34 5.93
N LYS A 130 -19.19 6.76 6.71
CA LYS A 130 -20.40 7.46 7.11
C LYS A 130 -20.10 8.53 8.15
N GLU A 131 -20.89 9.58 8.11
CA GLU A 131 -20.90 10.60 9.15
C GLU A 131 -21.34 9.96 10.47
N ILE A 132 -20.43 9.87 11.44
CA ILE A 132 -20.83 9.56 12.82
C ILE A 132 -21.56 10.82 13.29
N VAL A 133 -22.89 10.77 13.25
CA VAL A 133 -23.72 11.79 13.89
C VAL A 133 -23.60 11.56 15.39
N ASN A 134 -22.52 12.05 15.97
CA ASN A 134 -22.44 12.21 17.41
C ASN A 134 -23.44 13.31 17.79
N ASP A 135 -24.53 12.92 18.40
CA ASP A 135 -25.60 13.77 18.92
C ASP A 135 -25.14 14.69 20.09
N SER A 136 -23.85 14.72 20.35
CA SER A 136 -23.19 15.60 21.31
C SER A 136 -22.49 16.73 20.58
N GLY A 137 -23.23 17.79 20.37
CA GLY A 137 -22.92 19.12 19.92
C GLY A 137 -21.45 19.52 19.64
N PHE A 138 -21.25 20.16 18.50
CA PHE A 138 -20.06 20.89 18.10
C PHE A 138 -18.82 20.02 17.81
N ASP A 139 -18.73 19.52 16.59
CA ASP A 139 -17.51 18.95 16.10
C ASP A 139 -16.55 20.06 15.61
N GLU A 140 -15.87 20.73 16.58
CA GLU A 140 -14.86 21.76 16.36
C GLU A 140 -13.77 21.27 15.38
N HIS A 141 -13.44 19.98 15.42
CA HIS A 141 -12.49 19.36 14.50
C HIS A 141 -13.02 19.25 13.08
N ARG A 142 -14.32 19.12 12.89
CA ARG A 142 -14.95 19.08 11.57
C ARG A 142 -14.93 20.45 10.91
N GLU A 143 -15.28 21.49 11.67
CA GLU A 143 -15.22 22.88 11.17
C GLU A 143 -13.81 23.29 10.78
N ILE A 144 -12.83 22.96 11.63
CA ILE A 144 -11.41 23.25 11.35
C ILE A 144 -10.95 22.51 10.09
N ARG A 145 -11.34 21.25 9.89
CA ARG A 145 -10.96 20.43 8.73
C ARG A 145 -11.61 20.96 7.45
N THR A 146 -12.90 21.28 7.51
CA THR A 146 -13.63 21.88 6.40
C THR A 146 -13.07 23.26 6.02
N ALA A 147 -12.75 24.08 7.02
CA ALA A 147 -12.11 25.36 6.81
C ALA A 147 -10.72 25.25 6.18
N LYS A 148 -9.89 24.29 6.63
CA LYS A 148 -8.58 24.01 6.04
C LYS A 148 -8.69 23.56 4.59
N SER A 149 -9.61 22.64 4.28
CA SER A 149 -9.84 22.15 2.93
C SER A 149 -10.28 23.27 1.99
N ARG A 150 -11.21 24.14 2.45
CA ARG A 150 -11.67 25.29 1.69
C ARG A 150 -10.55 26.30 1.45
N LEU A 151 -9.77 26.60 2.48
CA LEU A 151 -8.63 27.51 2.38
C LEU A 151 -7.58 26.98 1.38
N THR A 152 -7.30 25.67 1.43
CA THR A 152 -6.37 25.04 0.49
C THR A 152 -6.88 25.12 -0.96
N ALA A 153 -8.18 24.88 -1.17
CA ALA A 153 -8.79 25.00 -2.48
C ALA A 153 -8.74 26.42 -3.03
N GLU A 154 -9.06 27.41 -2.20
CA GLU A 154 -8.98 28.84 -2.55
C GLU A 154 -7.53 29.27 -2.83
N TYR A 155 -6.58 28.83 -2.02
CA TYR A 155 -5.15 29.09 -2.23
C TYR A 155 -4.65 28.48 -3.56
N LEU A 156 -5.06 27.28 -3.90
CA LEU A 156 -4.72 26.65 -5.18
C LEU A 156 -5.33 27.41 -6.37
N GLN A 157 -6.58 27.87 -6.26
CA GLN A 157 -7.21 28.69 -7.29
C GLN A 157 -6.51 30.04 -7.45
N PHE A 158 -6.09 30.66 -6.36
CA PHE A 158 -5.27 31.88 -6.40
C PHE A 158 -3.92 31.64 -7.08
N ARG A 159 -3.21 30.57 -6.68
CA ARG A 159 -1.93 30.19 -7.31
C ARG A 159 -2.06 29.94 -8.80
N MET A 160 -3.17 29.35 -9.24
CA MET A 160 -3.47 29.13 -10.65
C MET A 160 -3.98 30.38 -11.38
N LYS A 161 -3.98 31.55 -10.72
CA LYS A 161 -4.47 32.85 -11.24
C LYS A 161 -5.94 32.79 -11.70
N ARG A 162 -6.75 31.92 -11.14
CA ARG A 162 -8.18 31.81 -11.46
C ARG A 162 -9.04 32.79 -10.65
N ILE A 163 -8.52 33.23 -9.51
CA ILE A 163 -9.12 34.28 -8.67
C ILE A 163 -8.06 35.31 -8.29
N THR A 164 -8.44 36.55 -8.15
CA THR A 164 -7.61 37.63 -7.64
C THR A 164 -7.85 37.80 -6.14
N LYS A 165 -6.82 38.25 -5.39
CA LYS A 165 -6.98 38.60 -3.98
C LYS A 165 -7.94 39.81 -3.91
N GLN A 166 -9.08 39.62 -3.25
CA GLN A 166 -9.90 40.76 -2.82
C GLN A 166 -9.26 41.32 -1.53
N GLU A 167 -8.99 42.60 -1.54
CA GLU A 167 -8.51 43.34 -0.36
C GLU A 167 -9.61 43.46 0.70
#